data_31b6bdc30e2f4363ea4826704b511779
#
_entry.id   31b6bdc30e2f4363ea4826704b511779
#
_cell.length_a   1.000
_cell.length_b   1.000
_cell.length_c   1.000
_cell.angle_alpha   90.00
_cell.angle_beta   90.00
_cell.angle_gamma   90.00
#
_symmetry.space_group_name_H-M   'P 1'
#
loop_
_entity.id
_entity.type
_entity.pdbx_description
1 polymer ?
#
loop_
_entity_poly.entity_id
_entity_poly.type
_entity_poly.pdbx_seq_one_letter_code
_entity_poly.pdbx_strand_id
1 'polypeptide(L)'
;MSVRPIVLLGDPRLRLKGLPVDSFGKYLHGLLDDLAHTMRDAPGVGLAAPQLGVALQACVIEVEDQLHELVNPRIVRATGDDRDLEGCLSIPGYVAYVTRHERVWVVAQNRHGQKIKVNGSGLLGRALQHELDHLDGKLYIDYLESIDELLPVHGGDEDDAEVREAAGALA
;
A
#
# COMPACT_ATOMS: atom_id res chain seq x y z
N MET A 1 6.29 -7.63 -17.93
CA MET A 1 5.01 -7.06 -17.44
C MET A 1 4.06 -8.21 -17.24
N SER A 2 3.79 -8.59 -16.01
CA SER A 2 2.89 -9.70 -15.68
C SER A 2 2.11 -9.41 -14.41
N VAL A 3 0.87 -9.90 -14.37
CA VAL A 3 0.12 -9.99 -13.13
C VAL A 3 0.73 -11.13 -12.30
N ARG A 4 1.06 -10.86 -11.05
CA ARG A 4 1.69 -11.82 -10.14
C ARG A 4 0.76 -12.16 -8.98
N PRO A 5 0.86 -13.38 -8.41
CA PRO A 5 0.09 -13.70 -7.22
C PRO A 5 0.49 -12.80 -6.04
N ILE A 6 -0.52 -12.26 -5.36
CA ILE A 6 -0.32 -11.45 -4.15
C ILE A 6 -0.15 -12.39 -2.95
N VAL A 7 0.86 -12.10 -2.14
CA VAL A 7 1.13 -12.81 -0.89
C VAL A 7 0.06 -12.44 0.15
N LEU A 8 -0.56 -13.43 0.77
CA LEU A 8 -1.66 -13.25 1.71
C LEU A 8 -1.21 -13.29 3.17
N LEU A 9 -2.03 -12.74 4.06
CA LEU A 9 -1.84 -12.78 5.50
C LEU A 9 -1.57 -14.22 5.98
N GLY A 10 -0.57 -14.38 6.86
CA GLY A 10 -0.06 -15.65 7.33
C GLY A 10 1.26 -16.05 6.66
N ASP A 11 1.57 -15.52 5.50
CA ASP A 11 2.88 -15.70 4.87
C ASP A 11 3.94 -14.81 5.56
N PRO A 12 5.05 -15.39 6.07
CA PRO A 12 6.06 -14.62 6.78
C PRO A 12 6.76 -13.55 5.93
N ARG A 13 6.70 -13.63 4.59
CA ARG A 13 7.28 -12.64 3.69
C ARG A 13 6.67 -11.25 3.86
N LEU A 14 5.39 -11.15 4.27
CA LEU A 14 4.73 -9.88 4.57
C LEU A 14 5.30 -9.17 5.80
N ARG A 15 6.01 -9.88 6.66
CA ARG A 15 6.59 -9.35 7.90
C ARG A 15 8.08 -9.03 7.78
N LEU A 16 8.66 -9.25 6.61
CA LEU A 16 10.05 -8.91 6.37
C LEU A 16 10.18 -7.42 6.04
N LYS A 17 11.14 -6.77 6.69
CA LYS A 17 11.54 -5.42 6.28
C LYS A 17 12.24 -5.49 4.92
N GLY A 18 11.81 -4.66 4.00
CA GLY A 18 12.43 -4.54 2.68
C GLY A 18 13.86 -3.99 2.77
N LEU A 19 14.73 -4.51 1.95
CA LEU A 19 16.10 -4.02 1.79
C LEU A 19 16.11 -2.77 0.90
N PRO A 20 16.99 -1.80 1.14
CA PRO A 20 17.18 -0.68 0.26
C PRO A 20 17.53 -1.13 -1.17
N VAL A 21 16.98 -0.43 -2.16
CA VAL A 21 17.34 -0.60 -3.56
C VAL A 21 18.59 0.22 -3.84
N ASP A 22 19.62 -0.41 -4.37
CA ASP A 22 20.90 0.20 -4.75
C ASP A 22 21.16 0.17 -6.27
N SER A 23 20.36 -0.63 -7.01
CA SER A 23 20.46 -0.79 -8.47
C SER A 23 19.15 -0.43 -9.17
N PHE A 24 19.21 0.57 -10.05
CA PHE A 24 18.07 1.13 -10.77
C PHE A 24 18.00 0.63 -12.23
N GLY A 25 18.26 -0.68 -12.41
CA GLY A 25 18.31 -1.32 -13.72
C GLY A 25 17.02 -2.07 -14.08
N LYS A 26 17.14 -2.94 -15.07
CA LYS A 26 16.01 -3.70 -15.67
C LYS A 26 15.19 -4.51 -14.65
N TYR A 27 15.86 -5.05 -13.63
CA TYR A 27 15.16 -5.82 -12.58
C TYR A 27 14.16 -4.96 -11.82
N LEU A 28 14.60 -3.78 -11.35
CA LEU A 28 13.73 -2.85 -10.64
C LEU A 28 12.60 -2.36 -11.54
N HIS A 29 12.90 -2.01 -12.78
CA HIS A 29 11.89 -1.56 -13.73
C HIS A 29 10.83 -2.65 -13.96
N GLY A 30 11.25 -3.90 -14.16
CA GLY A 30 10.33 -5.04 -14.29
C GLY A 30 9.48 -5.26 -13.03
N LEU A 31 10.05 -5.11 -11.84
CA LEU A 31 9.32 -5.21 -10.58
C LEU A 31 8.27 -4.11 -10.44
N LEU A 32 8.61 -2.85 -10.74
CA LEU A 32 7.66 -1.73 -10.68
C LEU A 32 6.52 -1.90 -11.70
N ASP A 33 6.85 -2.39 -12.91
CA ASP A 33 5.85 -2.72 -13.92
C ASP A 33 4.92 -3.85 -13.46
N ASP A 34 5.45 -4.92 -12.87
CA ASP A 34 4.66 -6.03 -12.32
C ASP A 34 3.77 -5.56 -11.15
N LEU A 35 4.28 -4.69 -10.27
CA LEU A 35 3.51 -4.07 -9.19
C LEU A 35 2.32 -3.29 -9.74
N ALA A 36 2.54 -2.39 -10.71
CA ALA A 36 1.49 -1.57 -11.29
C ALA A 36 0.42 -2.42 -12.01
N HIS A 37 0.84 -3.45 -12.76
CA HIS A 37 -0.10 -4.35 -13.44
C HIS A 37 -0.92 -5.18 -12.46
N THR A 38 -0.27 -5.76 -11.44
CA THR A 38 -0.95 -6.56 -10.42
C THR A 38 -1.92 -5.73 -9.60
N MET A 39 -1.52 -4.51 -9.21
CA MET A 39 -2.37 -3.56 -8.49
C MET A 39 -3.66 -3.24 -9.27
N ARG A 40 -3.53 -2.93 -10.56
CA ARG A 40 -4.68 -2.60 -11.43
C ARG A 40 -5.59 -3.80 -11.68
N ASP A 41 -5.03 -5.01 -11.81
CA ASP A 41 -5.79 -6.25 -11.99
C ASP A 41 -6.61 -6.60 -10.74
N ALA A 42 -6.06 -6.31 -9.57
CA ALA A 42 -6.69 -6.55 -8.26
C ALA A 42 -7.55 -5.39 -7.75
N PRO A 43 -8.02 -4.48 -8.59
CA PRO A 43 -8.50 -3.10 -8.44
C PRO A 43 -8.11 -2.41 -7.11
N GLY A 44 -6.80 -2.35 -6.84
CA GLY A 44 -6.24 -1.61 -5.69
C GLY A 44 -5.66 -0.25 -6.10
N VAL A 45 -5.39 0.62 -5.13
CA VAL A 45 -4.72 1.92 -5.36
C VAL A 45 -3.24 1.90 -4.99
N GLY A 46 -2.76 0.86 -4.31
CA GLY A 46 -1.36 0.69 -3.94
C GLY A 46 -0.92 -0.77 -3.92
N LEU A 47 0.36 -1.02 -4.11
CA LEU A 47 0.97 -2.33 -3.96
C LEU A 47 2.46 -2.22 -3.67
N ALA A 48 2.93 -2.91 -2.65
CA ALA A 48 4.32 -2.93 -2.22
C ALA A 48 5.05 -4.22 -2.63
N ALA A 49 6.35 -4.14 -2.86
CA ALA A 49 7.17 -5.28 -3.28
C ALA A 49 7.08 -6.50 -2.36
N PRO A 50 6.99 -6.38 -1.01
CA PRO A 50 6.75 -7.52 -0.12
C PRO A 50 5.47 -8.29 -0.42
N GLN A 51 4.43 -7.61 -0.94
CA GLN A 51 3.18 -8.26 -1.34
C GLN A 51 3.33 -9.11 -2.62
N LEU A 52 4.38 -8.93 -3.40
CA LEU A 52 4.80 -9.85 -4.47
C LEU A 52 5.90 -10.81 -4.02
N GLY A 53 6.17 -10.90 -2.71
CA GLY A 53 7.20 -11.76 -2.14
C GLY A 53 8.63 -11.27 -2.34
N VAL A 54 8.81 -9.98 -2.70
CA VAL A 54 10.12 -9.35 -2.93
C VAL A 54 10.43 -8.39 -1.79
N ALA A 55 11.43 -8.71 -0.96
CA ALA A 55 11.81 -7.90 0.19
C ALA A 55 12.69 -6.69 -0.22
N LEU A 56 12.13 -5.75 -0.97
CA LEU A 56 12.77 -4.50 -1.40
C LEU A 56 11.94 -3.28 -1.00
N GLN A 57 12.61 -2.16 -0.78
CA GLN A 57 12.00 -0.85 -0.51
C GLN A 57 11.46 -0.22 -1.81
N ALA A 58 10.40 -0.81 -2.37
CA ALA A 58 9.74 -0.33 -3.57
C ALA A 58 8.23 -0.56 -3.50
N CYS A 59 7.44 0.43 -3.90
CA CYS A 59 5.99 0.33 -4.03
C CYS A 59 5.46 1.23 -5.15
N VAL A 60 4.22 0.99 -5.54
CA VAL A 60 3.47 1.82 -6.48
C VAL A 60 2.16 2.27 -5.84
N ILE A 61 1.70 3.47 -6.19
CA ILE A 61 0.41 4.02 -5.77
C ILE A 61 -0.19 4.76 -6.97
N GLU A 62 -1.46 4.54 -7.25
CA GLU A 62 -2.17 5.23 -8.31
C GLU A 62 -3.46 5.82 -7.78
N VAL A 63 -3.53 7.14 -7.75
CA VAL A 63 -4.71 7.92 -7.31
C VAL A 63 -4.99 8.99 -8.36
N GLU A 64 -6.26 9.16 -8.74
CA GLU A 64 -6.68 10.15 -9.76
C GLU A 64 -5.90 10.00 -11.08
N ASP A 65 -5.72 8.75 -11.55
CA ASP A 65 -4.97 8.38 -12.76
C ASP A 65 -3.48 8.81 -12.73
N GLN A 66 -2.96 9.17 -11.56
CA GLN A 66 -1.55 9.49 -11.38
C GLN A 66 -0.82 8.34 -10.69
N LEU A 67 0.05 7.65 -11.44
CA LEU A 67 0.93 6.60 -10.91
C LEU A 67 2.17 7.20 -10.25
N HIS A 68 2.37 6.87 -8.99
CA HIS A 68 3.58 7.16 -8.22
C HIS A 68 4.39 5.87 -8.04
N GLU A 69 5.60 5.85 -8.56
CA GLU A 69 6.59 4.79 -8.30
C GLU A 69 7.57 5.28 -7.26
N LEU A 70 7.61 4.61 -6.11
CA LEU A 70 8.38 5.04 -4.96
C LEU A 70 9.44 4.00 -4.61
N VAL A 71 10.70 4.36 -4.73
CA VAL A 71 11.85 3.54 -4.38
C VAL A 71 12.58 4.17 -3.20
N ASN A 72 12.93 3.38 -2.18
CA ASN A 72 13.52 3.84 -0.94
C ASN A 72 12.73 5.01 -0.28
N PRO A 73 11.39 4.92 -0.18
CA PRO A 73 10.58 6.01 0.33
C PRO A 73 10.74 6.17 1.84
N ARG A 74 10.60 7.40 2.32
CA ARG A 74 10.50 7.70 3.74
C ARG A 74 9.62 8.92 3.98
N ILE A 75 8.81 8.90 5.04
CA ILE A 75 8.06 10.05 5.51
C ILE A 75 9.06 11.01 6.20
N VAL A 76 9.07 12.26 5.76
CA VAL A 76 9.91 13.33 6.34
C VAL A 76 9.13 14.31 7.19
N ARG A 77 7.81 14.35 7.00
CA ARG A 77 6.88 15.16 7.80
C ARG A 77 5.50 14.54 7.76
N ALA A 78 4.78 14.62 8.86
CA ALA A 78 3.39 14.21 8.98
C ALA A 78 2.64 15.18 9.88
N THR A 79 1.36 15.44 9.61
CA THR A 79 0.51 16.34 10.39
C THR A 79 -0.94 15.89 10.38
N GLY A 80 -1.67 16.24 11.43
CA GLY A 80 -3.07 15.93 11.61
C GLY A 80 -3.32 14.45 11.86
N ASP A 81 -4.56 14.13 12.17
CA ASP A 81 -5.04 12.76 12.32
C ASP A 81 -6.34 12.60 11.54
N ASP A 82 -6.45 11.49 10.82
CA ASP A 82 -7.60 11.09 10.02
C ASP A 82 -7.92 9.63 10.31
N ARG A 83 -9.15 9.35 10.76
CA ARG A 83 -9.62 8.00 11.06
C ARG A 83 -10.64 7.58 10.02
N ASP A 84 -10.26 6.63 9.19
CA ASP A 84 -11.08 6.14 8.08
C ASP A 84 -10.88 4.64 7.88
N LEU A 85 -11.76 4.05 7.05
CA LEU A 85 -11.68 2.63 6.67
C LEU A 85 -10.44 2.35 5.82
N GLU A 86 -9.82 1.22 6.09
CA GLU A 86 -8.64 0.74 5.38
C GLU A 86 -8.75 -0.76 5.12
N GLY A 87 -8.47 -1.19 3.89
CA GLY A 87 -8.37 -2.59 3.49
C GLY A 87 -6.96 -2.90 2.99
N CYS A 88 -6.72 -4.15 2.58
CA CYS A 88 -5.44 -4.56 2.03
C CYS A 88 -5.62 -5.75 1.08
N LEU A 89 -4.99 -5.70 -0.10
CA LEU A 89 -4.99 -6.82 -1.06
C LEU A 89 -4.44 -8.12 -0.46
N SER A 90 -3.55 -8.02 0.55
CA SER A 90 -3.03 -9.17 1.28
C SER A 90 -3.96 -9.70 2.37
N ILE A 91 -5.07 -9.00 2.66
CA ILE A 91 -6.07 -9.37 3.67
C ILE A 91 -7.46 -9.24 3.04
N PRO A 92 -7.78 -10.06 2.02
CA PRO A 92 -9.02 -9.93 1.27
C PRO A 92 -10.24 -10.18 2.15
N GLY A 93 -11.31 -9.43 1.89
CA GLY A 93 -12.60 -9.60 2.56
C GLY A 93 -12.73 -8.95 3.93
N TYR A 94 -11.75 -8.13 4.35
CA TYR A 94 -11.78 -7.41 5.62
C TYR A 94 -11.31 -5.98 5.47
N VAL A 95 -11.91 -5.08 6.27
CA VAL A 95 -11.49 -3.71 6.46
C VAL A 95 -11.52 -3.36 7.94
N ALA A 96 -10.88 -2.27 8.33
CA ALA A 96 -10.98 -1.71 9.68
C ALA A 96 -10.78 -0.19 9.66
N TYR A 97 -11.29 0.47 10.69
CA TYR A 97 -10.97 1.89 10.91
C TYR A 97 -9.55 2.03 11.46
N VAL A 98 -8.72 2.75 10.73
CA VAL A 98 -7.32 3.03 11.10
C VAL A 98 -7.10 4.54 11.17
N THR A 99 -6.50 5.00 12.27
CA THR A 99 -6.06 6.39 12.37
C THR A 99 -4.71 6.54 11.69
N ARG A 100 -4.65 7.46 10.72
CA ARG A 100 -3.44 7.84 9.99
C ARG A 100 -3.19 9.33 10.16
N HIS A 101 -2.01 9.79 9.76
CA HIS A 101 -1.83 11.23 9.59
C HIS A 101 -2.66 11.74 8.42
N GLU A 102 -3.33 12.87 8.60
CA GLU A 102 -4.13 13.51 7.55
C GLU A 102 -3.28 13.91 6.33
N ARG A 103 -2.06 14.39 6.58
CA ARG A 103 -1.12 14.80 5.53
C ARG A 103 0.29 14.32 5.81
N VAL A 104 0.92 13.78 4.77
CA VAL A 104 2.31 13.31 4.83
C VAL A 104 3.14 13.88 3.68
N TRP A 105 4.43 14.08 3.94
CA TRP A 105 5.46 14.44 2.96
C TRP A 105 6.46 13.29 2.87
N VAL A 106 6.56 12.71 1.68
CA VAL A 106 7.43 11.57 1.40
C VAL A 106 8.54 12.02 0.47
N VAL A 107 9.77 11.61 0.79
CA VAL A 107 10.90 11.67 -0.14
C VAL A 107 11.22 10.25 -0.58
N ALA A 108 11.49 10.08 -1.86
CA ALA A 108 11.78 8.79 -2.47
C ALA A 108 12.73 8.96 -3.67
N GLN A 109 12.96 7.88 -4.37
CA GLN A 109 13.58 7.88 -5.70
C GLN A 109 12.59 7.31 -6.72
N ASN A 110 12.64 7.76 -7.95
CA ASN A 110 11.91 7.15 -9.05
C ASN A 110 12.66 5.91 -9.59
N ARG A 111 12.11 5.23 -10.62
CA ARG A 111 12.74 4.06 -11.25
C ARG A 111 14.16 4.29 -11.81
N HIS A 112 14.55 5.54 -12.00
CA HIS A 112 15.88 5.95 -12.50
C HIS A 112 16.84 6.41 -11.38
N GLY A 113 16.45 6.28 -10.10
CA GLY A 113 17.26 6.72 -8.96
C GLY A 113 17.23 8.22 -8.70
N GLN A 114 16.41 8.97 -9.44
CA GLN A 114 16.28 10.41 -9.24
C GLN A 114 15.41 10.70 -8.01
N LYS A 115 15.84 11.65 -7.19
CA LYS A 115 15.10 12.08 -6.00
C LYS A 115 13.78 12.73 -6.38
N ILE A 116 12.69 12.28 -5.74
CA ILE A 116 11.34 12.82 -5.89
C ILE A 116 10.74 13.14 -4.53
N LYS A 117 9.73 14.00 -4.52
CA LYS A 117 8.93 14.34 -3.35
C LYS A 117 7.45 14.15 -3.70
N VAL A 118 6.71 13.51 -2.81
CA VAL A 118 5.27 13.34 -2.93
C VAL A 118 4.62 13.85 -1.65
N ASN A 119 3.64 14.74 -1.79
CA ASN A 119 2.84 15.24 -0.68
C ASN A 119 1.44 14.65 -0.83
N GLY A 120 0.98 13.90 0.16
CA GLY A 120 -0.32 13.24 0.13
C GLY A 120 -1.22 13.68 1.27
N SER A 121 -2.50 13.85 0.96
CA SER A 121 -3.62 13.96 1.90
C SER A 121 -4.79 13.13 1.38
N GLY A 122 -5.82 12.88 2.20
CA GLY A 122 -6.93 12.03 1.82
C GLY A 122 -6.46 10.64 1.40
N LEU A 123 -7.02 10.09 0.32
CA LEU A 123 -6.69 8.74 -0.17
C LEU A 123 -5.19 8.57 -0.47
N LEU A 124 -4.56 9.53 -1.14
CA LEU A 124 -3.11 9.47 -1.41
C LEU A 124 -2.29 9.48 -0.12
N GLY A 125 -2.64 10.31 0.86
CA GLY A 125 -1.95 10.37 2.15
C GLY A 125 -2.05 9.07 2.92
N ARG A 126 -3.22 8.42 2.91
CA ARG A 126 -3.47 7.12 3.54
C ARG A 126 -2.71 6.01 2.82
N ALA A 127 -2.80 5.94 1.49
CA ALA A 127 -2.10 4.94 0.67
C ALA A 127 -0.58 5.03 0.85
N LEU A 128 0.00 6.23 0.88
CA LEU A 128 1.43 6.42 1.15
C LEU A 128 1.86 5.76 2.47
N GLN A 129 1.09 5.97 3.54
CA GLN A 129 1.39 5.40 4.85
C GLN A 129 1.20 3.87 4.85
N HIS A 130 0.15 3.38 4.21
CA HIS A 130 -0.13 1.95 4.08
C HIS A 130 0.99 1.21 3.34
N GLU A 131 1.40 1.72 2.17
CA GLU A 131 2.45 1.06 1.38
C GLU A 131 3.83 1.14 2.08
N LEU A 132 4.15 2.26 2.74
CA LEU A 132 5.40 2.36 3.49
C LEU A 132 5.43 1.40 4.69
N ASP A 133 4.30 1.15 5.34
CA ASP A 133 4.18 0.13 6.38
C ASP A 133 4.54 -1.26 5.86
N HIS A 134 4.03 -1.65 4.68
CA HIS A 134 4.41 -2.91 4.05
C HIS A 134 5.91 -3.04 3.85
N LEU A 135 6.59 -1.95 3.48
CA LEU A 135 8.05 -1.94 3.30
C LEU A 135 8.80 -2.16 4.62
N ASP A 136 8.18 -1.84 5.76
CA ASP A 136 8.70 -2.07 7.10
C ASP A 136 8.18 -3.36 7.77
N GLY A 137 7.45 -4.21 7.02
CA GLY A 137 6.86 -5.46 7.52
C GLY A 137 5.66 -5.25 8.45
N LYS A 138 5.00 -4.10 8.37
CA LYS A 138 3.79 -3.77 9.13
C LYS A 138 2.55 -3.93 8.25
N LEU A 139 1.43 -4.23 8.89
CA LEU A 139 0.11 -4.34 8.28
C LEU A 139 -0.86 -3.41 9.00
N TYR A 140 -1.94 -2.98 8.33
CA TYR A 140 -2.93 -2.09 8.94
C TYR A 140 -3.59 -2.71 10.19
N ILE A 141 -3.68 -4.03 10.26
CA ILE A 141 -4.18 -4.76 11.43
C ILE A 141 -3.32 -4.59 12.69
N ASP A 142 -2.07 -4.15 12.56
CA ASP A 142 -1.17 -3.90 13.68
C ASP A 142 -1.55 -2.63 14.48
N TYR A 143 -2.44 -1.79 13.92
CA TYR A 143 -2.99 -0.60 14.56
C TYR A 143 -4.26 -0.89 15.35
N LEU A 144 -4.81 -2.09 15.27
CA LEU A 144 -6.03 -2.49 15.96
C LEU A 144 -5.71 -2.93 17.38
N GLU A 145 -6.59 -2.60 18.32
CA GLU A 145 -6.49 -3.07 19.71
C GLU A 145 -6.97 -4.52 19.84
N SER A 146 -7.94 -4.92 19.00
CA SER A 146 -8.50 -6.26 18.93
C SER A 146 -8.79 -6.69 17.50
N ILE A 147 -8.66 -7.99 17.21
CA ILE A 147 -9.06 -8.59 15.94
C ILE A 147 -10.56 -8.42 15.67
N ASP A 148 -11.36 -8.21 16.72
CA ASP A 148 -12.80 -7.98 16.60
C ASP A 148 -13.17 -6.63 15.95
N GLU A 149 -12.17 -5.75 15.78
CA GLU A 149 -12.33 -4.50 15.01
C GLU A 149 -12.31 -4.71 13.49
N LEU A 150 -11.93 -5.91 13.03
CA LEU A 150 -12.03 -6.26 11.61
C LEU A 150 -13.49 -6.41 11.19
N LEU A 151 -13.87 -5.63 10.20
CA LEU A 151 -15.20 -5.65 9.60
C LEU A 151 -15.16 -6.54 8.35
N PRO A 152 -15.97 -7.60 8.27
CA PRO A 152 -16.05 -8.42 7.07
C PRO A 152 -16.77 -7.63 5.97
N VAL A 153 -16.22 -7.68 4.75
CA VAL A 153 -16.86 -7.13 3.56
C VAL A 153 -17.82 -8.17 2.99
N HIS A 154 -19.12 -8.01 3.25
CA HIS A 154 -20.14 -8.92 2.76
C HIS A 154 -20.61 -8.52 1.35
N GLY A 155 -20.79 -9.49 0.49
CA GLY A 155 -21.22 -9.26 -0.90
C GLY A 155 -22.74 -9.18 -1.06
N GLY A 156 -23.47 -8.26 -0.42
CA GLY A 156 -24.93 -8.29 -0.58
C GLY A 156 -25.77 -7.10 -0.12
N ASP A 157 -25.42 -6.43 0.96
CA ASP A 157 -26.29 -5.44 1.56
C ASP A 157 -25.92 -3.99 1.18
N GLU A 158 -26.95 -3.13 0.96
CA GLU A 158 -26.75 -1.72 0.57
C GLU A 158 -26.06 -0.89 1.66
N ASP A 159 -26.12 -1.32 2.92
CA ASP A 159 -25.47 -0.67 4.06
C ASP A 159 -23.92 -0.84 4.06
N ASP A 160 -23.38 -1.72 3.22
CA ASP A 160 -21.93 -2.00 3.12
C ASP A 160 -21.22 -1.21 2.00
N ALA A 161 -21.86 -0.19 1.41
CA ALA A 161 -21.29 0.54 0.27
C ALA A 161 -19.94 1.21 0.62
N GLU A 162 -19.86 1.87 1.78
CA GLU A 162 -18.61 2.49 2.26
C GLU A 162 -17.51 1.45 2.53
N VAL A 163 -17.91 0.30 3.10
CA VAL A 163 -17.01 -0.83 3.40
C VAL A 163 -16.44 -1.43 2.12
N ARG A 164 -17.28 -1.51 1.05
CA ARG A 164 -16.83 -2.01 -0.27
C ARG A 164 -15.94 -1.01 -0.98
N GLU A 165 -16.26 0.27 -0.91
CA GLU A 165 -15.43 1.33 -1.50
C GLU A 165 -14.06 1.37 -0.84
N ALA A 166 -13.99 1.28 0.49
CA ALA A 166 -12.73 1.21 1.22
C ALA A 166 -11.94 -0.09 0.94
N ALA A 167 -12.64 -1.23 0.81
CA ALA A 167 -12.01 -2.49 0.42
C ALA A 167 -11.45 -2.44 -1.00
N GLY A 168 -12.10 -1.70 -1.91
CA GLY A 168 -11.62 -1.44 -3.27
C GLY A 168 -10.60 -0.32 -3.38
N ALA A 169 -10.58 0.63 -2.43
CA ALA A 169 -9.74 1.84 -2.53
C ALA A 169 -8.30 1.64 -2.05
N LEU A 170 -8.07 0.75 -1.09
CA LEU A 170 -6.72 0.43 -0.57
C LEU A 170 -6.37 -1.06 -0.74
N ALA A 171 -7.35 -1.81 -1.18
CA ALA A 171 -7.17 -3.23 -1.48
C ALA A 171 -6.38 -3.40 -2.76
#